data_4672241e15d9b5d196feb743da2deee0
#
_entry.id   4672241e15d9b5d196feb743da2deee0
#
_cell.length_a   1.000
_cell.length_b   1.000
_cell.length_c   1.000
_cell.angle_alpha   90.00
_cell.angle_beta   90.00
_cell.angle_gamma   90.00
#
_symmetry.space_group_name_H-M   'P 1'
#
loop_
_entity.id
_entity.type
_entity.pdbx_description
1 polymer ?
#
loop_
_entity_poly.entity_id
_entity_poly.type
_entity_poly.pdbx_seq_one_letter_code
_entity_poly.pdbx_strand_id
1 'polypeptide(L)'
;YGKLQQKGVFTWDNVKYVGDNTEIQAIGESGDKEYTDSIVVNGPNNKDDVSVKYKSQVQDYGWQSGWQKDGSTSGTIGESKRLEAVRLELTSDVSDGEILYKSHVQDEGWQSKWKSDGQISGTVGIGKRLEAIQIKLNGNVSKKYNVYYRVHVQDYGWLDWAKNGESAGTIGLSKRIEAIEVKLVKKGENAPGATNRPCVELKLEYSTHIQDYGWQGSKYDGEISGTTGESKRLEAIKINIKNAKYAGSIKYQTHIQDIGWQENKSNGEISGTSGLSKRLEAIKISLTGEMSEKYDIYYRVHAQDYGWLGWACNGQSAGTEGMSKRLEAIEIQLVKKGANAPGDTNNCFYKK
;
A
#
# COMPACT_ATOMS: atom_id res chain seq x y z
N TYR A 1 -6.65 -13.09 59.16
CA TYR A 1 -6.85 -12.03 60.14
C TYR A 1 -5.49 -11.56 60.65
N GLY A 2 -5.06 -10.37 60.26
CA GLY A 2 -3.85 -9.75 60.80
C GLY A 2 -4.20 -8.89 62.00
N LYS A 3 -3.39 -8.88 63.07
CA LYS A 3 -3.56 -7.99 64.22
C LYS A 3 -3.07 -6.56 63.89
N LEU A 4 -3.90 -5.58 64.13
CA LEU A 4 -3.51 -4.16 64.07
C LEU A 4 -2.35 -3.89 65.01
N GLN A 5 -1.18 -3.56 64.52
CA GLN A 5 -0.11 -2.95 65.29
C GLN A 5 -0.21 -1.44 65.20
N GLN A 6 0.19 -0.72 66.26
CA GLN A 6 -0.04 0.72 66.49
C GLN A 6 0.41 1.70 65.41
N LYS A 7 0.73 1.28 64.20
CA LYS A 7 1.02 2.09 62.99
C LYS A 7 0.56 1.48 61.69
N GLY A 8 -0.54 0.70 61.65
CA GLY A 8 -1.27 0.41 60.42
C GLY A 8 -0.49 -0.23 59.29
N VAL A 9 0.47 -1.11 59.54
CA VAL A 9 1.13 -1.91 58.51
C VAL A 9 0.56 -3.32 58.56
N PHE A 10 -0.14 -3.71 57.50
CA PHE A 10 -0.60 -5.09 57.29
C PHE A 10 0.34 -5.78 56.32
N THR A 11 0.81 -6.97 56.69
CA THR A 11 1.53 -7.88 55.78
C THR A 11 0.60 -9.06 55.49
N TRP A 12 0.41 -9.32 54.23
CA TRP A 12 -0.39 -10.44 53.73
C TRP A 12 0.53 -11.43 53.02
N ASP A 13 0.54 -12.68 53.44
CA ASP A 13 1.21 -13.76 52.74
C ASP A 13 0.20 -14.41 51.77
N ASN A 14 0.60 -14.57 50.51
CA ASN A 14 -0.15 -15.30 49.48
C ASN A 14 -1.49 -14.67 49.01
N VAL A 15 -1.58 -13.37 48.87
CA VAL A 15 -2.72 -12.75 48.19
C VAL A 15 -2.65 -13.03 46.70
N LYS A 16 -3.59 -13.82 46.17
CA LYS A 16 -3.68 -14.11 44.77
C LYS A 16 -4.45 -13.00 44.06
N TYR A 17 -3.79 -12.34 43.11
CA TYR A 17 -4.44 -11.36 42.22
C TYR A 17 -5.50 -12.05 41.36
N VAL A 18 -6.74 -11.55 41.34
CA VAL A 18 -7.86 -12.13 40.56
C VAL A 18 -8.45 -11.22 39.51
N GLY A 19 -7.96 -9.98 39.34
CA GLY A 19 -8.40 -9.05 38.29
C GLY A 19 -8.18 -7.58 38.68
N ASP A 20 -8.31 -6.67 37.71
CA ASP A 20 -8.23 -5.24 37.93
C ASP A 20 -9.37 -4.72 38.81
N ASN A 21 -9.08 -3.71 39.65
CA ASN A 21 -10.00 -3.12 40.59
C ASN A 21 -10.48 -4.08 41.69
N THR A 22 -9.67 -5.06 42.10
CA THR A 22 -9.99 -5.90 43.24
C THR A 22 -9.93 -5.07 44.52
N GLU A 23 -11.07 -4.89 45.18
CA GLU A 23 -11.16 -4.28 46.49
C GLU A 23 -10.80 -5.31 47.56
N ILE A 24 -9.80 -5.04 48.37
CA ILE A 24 -9.46 -5.84 49.56
C ILE A 24 -9.95 -5.12 50.76
N GLN A 25 -10.90 -5.69 51.45
CA GLN A 25 -11.38 -5.17 52.75
C GLN A 25 -10.59 -5.79 53.89
N ALA A 26 -10.02 -4.94 54.73
CA ALA A 26 -9.43 -5.32 56.00
C ALA A 26 -10.46 -5.10 57.08
N ILE A 27 -10.85 -6.16 57.76
CA ILE A 27 -11.76 -6.10 58.91
C ILE A 27 -10.92 -6.40 60.15
N GLY A 28 -10.85 -5.44 61.07
CA GLY A 28 -10.17 -5.60 62.34
C GLY A 28 -11.13 -5.39 63.50
N GLU A 29 -11.08 -6.28 64.50
CA GLU A 29 -11.86 -6.16 65.74
C GLU A 29 -10.94 -5.72 66.87
N SER A 30 -11.38 -4.72 67.66
CA SER A 30 -10.70 -4.31 68.90
C SER A 30 -11.76 -3.99 69.95
N GLY A 31 -11.99 -4.90 70.90
CA GLY A 31 -13.09 -4.86 71.83
C GLY A 31 -14.46 -5.01 71.16
N ASP A 32 -15.44 -4.20 71.45
CA ASP A 32 -16.76 -4.19 70.85
C ASP A 32 -16.86 -3.33 69.56
N LYS A 33 -15.72 -2.94 68.95
CA LYS A 33 -15.68 -2.10 67.75
C LYS A 33 -15.05 -2.83 66.59
N GLU A 34 -15.80 -2.85 65.50
CA GLU A 34 -15.33 -3.30 64.21
C GLU A 34 -14.75 -2.11 63.41
N TYR A 35 -13.59 -2.29 62.82
CA TYR A 35 -12.93 -1.33 61.94
C TYR A 35 -12.82 -1.94 60.57
N THR A 36 -13.39 -1.28 59.56
CA THR A 36 -13.24 -1.66 58.18
C THR A 36 -12.39 -0.61 57.44
N ASP A 37 -11.40 -1.05 56.74
CA ASP A 37 -10.66 -0.25 55.78
C ASP A 37 -10.58 -0.99 54.45
N SER A 38 -10.67 -0.28 53.34
CA SER A 38 -10.60 -0.88 52.03
C SER A 38 -9.49 -0.26 51.20
N ILE A 39 -8.74 -1.11 50.53
CA ILE A 39 -7.73 -0.68 49.59
C ILE A 39 -8.08 -1.26 48.23
N VAL A 40 -8.14 -0.42 47.21
CA VAL A 40 -8.25 -0.84 45.83
C VAL A 40 -6.86 -1.22 45.36
N VAL A 41 -6.65 -2.51 45.19
CA VAL A 41 -5.40 -3.00 44.57
C VAL A 41 -5.58 -2.91 43.07
N ASN A 42 -4.95 -1.93 42.48
CA ASN A 42 -4.70 -1.96 41.05
C ASN A 42 -3.73 -3.12 40.80
N GLY A 43 -4.07 -4.02 39.92
CA GLY A 43 -3.19 -5.10 39.51
C GLY A 43 -1.80 -4.59 39.13
N PRO A 44 -0.80 -5.48 39.03
CA PRO A 44 0.49 -5.07 38.53
C PRO A 44 0.23 -4.28 37.25
N ASN A 45 0.62 -2.98 37.25
CA ASN A 45 0.66 -2.22 36.01
C ASN A 45 1.29 -3.14 34.98
N ASN A 46 0.49 -3.73 34.12
CA ASN A 46 0.98 -4.54 33.03
C ASN A 46 1.72 -3.54 32.13
N LYS A 47 2.98 -3.23 32.50
CA LYS A 47 3.90 -2.42 31.67
C LYS A 47 4.02 -2.96 30.25
N ASP A 48 3.37 -4.10 29.98
CA ASP A 48 3.39 -4.82 28.72
C ASP A 48 2.20 -4.48 27.80
N ASP A 49 1.15 -3.79 28.23
CA ASP A 49 0.04 -3.41 27.35
C ASP A 49 0.35 -2.09 26.64
N VAL A 50 0.99 -2.23 25.50
CA VAL A 50 1.25 -1.15 24.55
C VAL A 50 -0.01 -0.92 23.73
N SER A 51 -0.47 0.31 23.66
CA SER A 51 -1.52 0.72 22.72
C SER A 51 -1.01 1.82 21.78
N VAL A 52 -1.74 2.07 20.70
CA VAL A 52 -1.44 3.15 19.76
C VAL A 52 -2.45 4.27 19.91
N LYS A 53 -1.97 5.51 20.01
CA LYS A 53 -2.81 6.71 19.88
C LYS A 53 -2.47 7.47 18.61
N TYR A 54 -3.47 8.09 18.00
CA TYR A 54 -3.31 8.81 16.75
C TYR A 54 -4.34 9.92 16.58
N LYS A 55 -4.01 10.89 15.73
CA LYS A 55 -4.92 11.97 15.34
C LYS A 55 -4.63 12.46 13.94
N SER A 56 -5.65 13.03 13.30
CA SER A 56 -5.63 13.51 11.94
C SER A 56 -5.77 15.02 11.82
N GLN A 57 -5.08 15.59 10.84
CA GLN A 57 -5.33 16.92 10.30
C GLN A 57 -6.41 16.79 9.22
N VAL A 58 -7.56 17.38 9.46
CA VAL A 58 -8.73 17.32 8.57
C VAL A 58 -8.91 18.66 7.87
N GLN A 59 -9.23 18.62 6.59
CA GLN A 59 -9.56 19.81 5.79
C GLN A 59 -10.60 20.67 6.52
N ASP A 60 -10.34 22.00 6.57
CA ASP A 60 -11.16 23.04 7.19
C ASP A 60 -11.30 22.96 8.73
N TYR A 61 -11.00 21.81 9.34
CA TYR A 61 -11.10 21.60 10.79
C TYR A 61 -9.75 21.68 11.51
N GLY A 62 -8.65 21.50 10.79
CA GLY A 62 -7.33 21.44 11.39
C GLY A 62 -7.09 20.12 12.14
N TRP A 63 -6.18 20.13 13.11
CA TRP A 63 -5.91 18.98 13.96
C TRP A 63 -7.10 18.69 14.85
N GLN A 64 -7.58 17.44 14.85
CA GLN A 64 -8.62 17.02 15.79
C GLN A 64 -8.16 17.25 17.25
N SER A 65 -9.07 17.70 18.11
CA SER A 65 -8.75 18.09 19.48
C SER A 65 -8.29 16.92 20.36
N GLY A 66 -8.80 15.71 20.12
CA GLY A 66 -8.49 14.49 20.88
C GLY A 66 -7.59 13.51 20.14
N TRP A 67 -6.84 12.71 20.89
CA TRP A 67 -6.18 11.52 20.37
C TRP A 67 -7.17 10.35 20.36
N GLN A 68 -7.26 9.65 19.26
CA GLN A 68 -7.96 8.37 19.15
C GLN A 68 -7.05 7.23 19.58
N LYS A 69 -7.62 6.11 20.02
CA LYS A 69 -6.88 4.93 20.50
C LYS A 69 -7.42 3.66 19.84
N ASP A 70 -6.54 2.71 19.67
CA ASP A 70 -6.76 1.30 19.30
C ASP A 70 -8.08 0.98 18.57
N GLY A 71 -8.15 1.33 17.29
CA GLY A 71 -9.27 1.03 16.41
C GLY A 71 -10.40 2.07 16.45
N SER A 72 -10.27 3.15 17.20
CA SER A 72 -11.23 4.27 17.14
C SER A 72 -11.00 5.11 15.88
N THR A 73 -12.06 5.64 15.27
CA THR A 73 -11.96 6.43 14.05
C THR A 73 -11.36 7.82 14.29
N SER A 74 -10.32 8.18 13.52
CA SER A 74 -9.78 9.53 13.42
C SER A 74 -10.02 10.09 12.01
N GLY A 75 -10.62 11.25 11.90
CA GLY A 75 -11.08 11.85 10.64
C GLY A 75 -12.59 12.03 10.63
N THR A 76 -13.18 12.11 9.43
CA THR A 76 -14.62 12.30 9.23
C THR A 76 -15.17 11.27 8.24
N ILE A 77 -16.46 10.95 8.35
CA ILE A 77 -17.16 10.03 7.43
C ILE A 77 -18.41 10.75 6.93
N GLY A 78 -18.61 10.74 5.61
CA GLY A 78 -19.80 11.36 4.99
C GLY A 78 -19.74 12.88 4.82
N GLU A 79 -18.66 13.54 5.27
CA GLU A 79 -18.50 15.00 5.16
C GLU A 79 -17.67 15.42 3.96
N SER A 80 -17.15 14.48 3.19
CA SER A 80 -16.30 14.75 2.03
C SER A 80 -15.04 15.58 2.35
N LYS A 81 -14.54 15.50 3.59
CA LYS A 81 -13.31 16.16 4.05
C LYS A 81 -12.11 15.23 3.93
N ARG A 82 -11.01 15.74 3.37
CA ARG A 82 -9.76 14.97 3.25
C ARG A 82 -8.95 15.01 4.53
N LEU A 83 -8.21 13.95 4.78
CA LEU A 83 -7.07 14.00 5.68
C LEU A 83 -5.88 14.64 4.93
N GLU A 84 -5.16 15.52 5.59
CA GLU A 84 -3.98 16.22 5.08
C GLU A 84 -2.69 15.73 5.77
N ALA A 85 -2.79 15.34 7.03
CA ALA A 85 -1.70 14.76 7.80
C ALA A 85 -2.21 13.86 8.94
N VAL A 86 -1.31 13.03 9.46
CA VAL A 86 -1.54 12.20 10.65
C VAL A 86 -0.34 12.26 11.60
N ARG A 87 -0.59 11.98 12.88
CA ARG A 87 0.40 11.69 13.91
C ARG A 87 0.02 10.42 14.63
N LEU A 88 0.98 9.57 14.89
CA LEU A 88 0.81 8.32 15.64
C LEU A 88 1.87 8.23 16.73
N GLU A 89 1.52 7.69 17.90
CA GLU A 89 2.44 7.45 19.01
C GLU A 89 2.05 6.15 19.74
N LEU A 90 3.03 5.48 20.33
CA LEU A 90 2.79 4.41 21.29
C LEU A 90 2.50 4.99 22.67
N THR A 91 1.62 4.35 23.46
CA THR A 91 1.13 4.91 24.75
C THR A 91 1.92 4.45 25.97
N SER A 92 2.92 3.63 25.83
CA SER A 92 3.79 3.22 26.95
C SER A 92 5.23 3.65 26.66
N ASP A 93 5.98 3.90 27.73
CA ASP A 93 7.45 3.98 27.68
C ASP A 93 8.02 2.59 27.32
N VAL A 94 7.75 2.14 26.11
CA VAL A 94 8.46 0.98 25.53
C VAL A 94 9.85 1.48 25.25
N SER A 95 10.74 1.29 26.20
CA SER A 95 12.14 1.74 26.15
C SER A 95 12.93 1.19 24.96
N ASP A 96 12.29 0.39 24.09
CA ASP A 96 12.93 -0.28 22.96
C ASP A 96 11.92 -0.65 21.87
N GLY A 97 11.23 0.35 21.33
CA GLY A 97 10.31 0.19 20.19
C GLY A 97 9.65 1.50 19.77
N GLU A 98 9.34 1.60 18.50
CA GLU A 98 8.73 2.78 17.88
C GLU A 98 7.68 2.39 16.83
N ILE A 99 6.74 3.28 16.58
CA ILE A 99 5.81 3.19 15.45
C ILE A 99 6.32 4.08 14.31
N LEU A 100 6.51 3.48 13.15
CA LEU A 100 6.97 4.14 11.94
C LEU A 100 5.85 4.23 10.92
N TYR A 101 5.68 5.39 10.30
CA TYR A 101 4.64 5.61 9.30
C TYR A 101 5.07 6.61 8.23
N LYS A 102 4.48 6.48 7.03
CA LYS A 102 4.65 7.43 5.93
C LYS A 102 3.39 7.50 5.09
N SER A 103 3.13 8.64 4.50
CA SER A 103 1.95 8.91 3.68
C SER A 103 2.29 9.04 2.21
N HIS A 104 1.35 8.61 1.36
CA HIS A 104 1.28 8.98 -0.05
C HIS A 104 0.45 10.25 -0.17
N VAL A 105 1.08 11.31 -0.66
CA VAL A 105 0.51 12.67 -0.72
C VAL A 105 0.19 13.02 -2.16
N GLN A 106 -0.93 13.71 -2.37
CA GLN A 106 -1.35 14.23 -3.67
C GLN A 106 -0.19 14.93 -4.40
N ASP A 107 0.06 14.56 -5.66
CA ASP A 107 1.07 15.09 -6.58
C ASP A 107 2.54 14.92 -6.14
N GLU A 108 2.80 14.40 -4.94
CA GLU A 108 4.14 14.12 -4.42
C GLU A 108 4.45 12.61 -4.38
N GLY A 109 3.43 11.76 -4.27
CA GLY A 109 3.61 10.33 -4.09
C GLY A 109 4.01 9.96 -2.65
N TRP A 110 4.72 8.85 -2.49
CA TRP A 110 5.20 8.42 -1.19
C TRP A 110 6.27 9.36 -0.63
N GLN A 111 6.09 9.80 0.61
CA GLN A 111 7.14 10.51 1.32
C GLN A 111 8.40 9.63 1.43
N SER A 112 9.58 10.20 1.19
CA SER A 112 10.85 9.47 1.15
C SER A 112 11.28 8.93 2.52
N LYS A 113 10.94 9.64 3.60
CA LYS A 113 11.35 9.30 4.97
C LYS A 113 10.18 8.80 5.79
N TRP A 114 10.40 7.71 6.53
CA TRP A 114 9.51 7.28 7.60
C TRP A 114 9.51 8.31 8.74
N LYS A 115 8.35 8.56 9.29
CA LYS A 115 8.14 9.35 10.51
C LYS A 115 8.01 8.40 11.68
N SER A 116 8.44 8.83 12.86
CA SER A 116 8.31 8.08 14.11
C SER A 116 7.49 8.86 15.12
N ASP A 117 7.11 8.23 16.17
CA ASP A 117 6.31 8.67 17.30
C ASP A 117 6.04 10.19 17.38
N GLY A 118 4.80 10.59 17.07
CA GLY A 118 4.30 11.96 17.13
C GLY A 118 4.73 12.91 16.02
N GLN A 119 5.65 12.51 15.13
CA GLN A 119 6.04 13.33 13.98
C GLN A 119 4.89 13.44 12.97
N ILE A 120 4.87 14.51 12.20
CA ILE A 120 3.84 14.73 11.17
C ILE A 120 4.18 13.94 9.89
N SER A 121 3.25 13.10 9.44
CA SER A 121 3.26 12.50 8.11
C SER A 121 2.12 13.08 7.28
N GLY A 122 2.42 13.58 6.08
CA GLY A 122 1.52 14.37 5.25
C GLY A 122 1.93 15.83 5.20
N THR A 123 0.98 16.72 4.93
CA THR A 123 1.18 18.18 4.80
C THR A 123 0.22 18.95 5.69
N VAL A 124 0.65 20.15 6.14
CA VAL A 124 -0.17 21.07 6.95
C VAL A 124 -0.20 22.41 6.26
N GLY A 125 -1.40 22.98 6.08
CA GLY A 125 -1.58 24.33 5.49
C GLY A 125 -1.35 24.42 3.99
N ILE A 126 -1.13 23.29 3.28
CA ILE A 126 -0.87 23.27 1.82
C ILE A 126 -2.10 22.76 1.06
N GLY A 127 -3.08 22.20 1.73
CA GLY A 127 -4.32 21.71 1.14
C GLY A 127 -4.18 20.44 0.28
N LYS A 128 -3.14 19.62 0.48
CA LYS A 128 -2.94 18.36 -0.22
C LYS A 128 -3.54 17.19 0.57
N ARG A 129 -4.24 16.30 -0.14
CA ARG A 129 -4.86 15.11 0.46
C ARG A 129 -3.83 14.00 0.69
N LEU A 130 -4.08 13.20 1.69
CA LEU A 130 -3.52 11.85 1.80
C LEU A 130 -4.31 10.89 0.89
N GLU A 131 -3.59 10.03 0.18
CA GLU A 131 -4.17 9.02 -0.73
C GLU A 131 -3.94 7.59 -0.21
N ALA A 132 -2.79 7.33 0.41
CA ALA A 132 -2.47 6.07 1.08
C ALA A 132 -1.52 6.30 2.27
N ILE A 133 -1.42 5.29 3.13
CA ILE A 133 -0.52 5.28 4.29
C ILE A 133 0.11 3.89 4.46
N GLN A 134 1.32 3.86 4.97
CA GLN A 134 2.01 2.68 5.45
C GLN A 134 2.40 2.88 6.91
N ILE A 135 2.16 1.86 7.75
CA ILE A 135 2.48 1.90 9.19
C ILE A 135 3.15 0.58 9.58
N LYS A 136 4.24 0.65 10.34
CA LYS A 136 4.93 -0.52 10.86
C LYS A 136 5.48 -0.26 12.26
N LEU A 137 5.77 -1.32 12.98
CA LEU A 137 6.47 -1.28 14.26
C LEU A 137 7.96 -1.62 14.05
N ASN A 138 8.80 -1.08 14.92
CA ASN A 138 10.24 -1.36 14.99
C ASN A 138 10.64 -1.68 16.43
N GLY A 139 11.81 -2.33 16.65
CA GLY A 139 12.30 -2.73 17.97
C GLY A 139 11.50 -3.87 18.60
N ASN A 140 11.55 -3.99 19.94
CA ASN A 140 10.95 -5.12 20.65
C ASN A 140 9.42 -5.16 20.57
N VAL A 141 8.74 -4.02 20.42
CA VAL A 141 7.29 -3.98 20.22
C VAL A 141 6.87 -4.76 18.98
N SER A 142 7.67 -4.73 17.91
CA SER A 142 7.41 -5.47 16.68
C SER A 142 7.51 -6.99 16.81
N LYS A 143 8.15 -7.48 17.89
CA LYS A 143 8.23 -8.91 18.20
C LYS A 143 6.97 -9.41 18.92
N LYS A 144 6.32 -8.55 19.69
CA LYS A 144 5.13 -8.87 20.52
C LYS A 144 3.81 -8.56 19.79
N TYR A 145 3.77 -7.52 18.95
CA TYR A 145 2.55 -7.02 18.30
C TYR A 145 2.68 -6.96 16.78
N ASN A 146 1.53 -7.02 16.11
CA ASN A 146 1.30 -6.55 14.76
C ASN A 146 0.55 -5.24 14.82
N VAL A 147 0.85 -4.28 13.93
CA VAL A 147 0.00 -3.11 13.73
C VAL A 147 -0.91 -3.37 12.54
N TYR A 148 -2.22 -3.24 12.78
CA TYR A 148 -3.25 -3.24 11.74
C TYR A 148 -3.82 -1.84 11.58
N TYR A 149 -4.14 -1.46 10.36
CA TYR A 149 -4.75 -0.17 10.05
C TYR A 149 -5.60 -0.25 8.81
N ARG A 150 -6.67 0.55 8.77
CA ARG A 150 -7.53 0.72 7.62
C ARG A 150 -7.91 2.18 7.43
N VAL A 151 -8.33 2.52 6.22
CA VAL A 151 -8.73 3.88 5.89
C VAL A 151 -10.09 3.91 5.20
N HIS A 152 -10.86 4.97 5.49
CA HIS A 152 -12.04 5.33 4.74
C HIS A 152 -11.63 6.20 3.57
N VAL A 153 -11.98 5.81 2.36
CA VAL A 153 -11.54 6.46 1.12
C VAL A 153 -12.75 6.94 0.32
N GLN A 154 -12.63 8.11 -0.26
CA GLN A 154 -13.63 8.67 -1.17
C GLN A 154 -14.07 7.62 -2.20
N ASP A 155 -15.41 7.45 -2.37
CA ASP A 155 -16.07 6.54 -3.32
C ASP A 155 -15.85 5.03 -3.06
N TYR A 156 -15.01 4.65 -2.10
CA TYR A 156 -14.74 3.26 -1.74
C TYR A 156 -15.26 2.88 -0.35
N GLY A 157 -15.46 3.87 0.54
CA GLY A 157 -15.76 3.60 1.94
C GLY A 157 -14.55 3.03 2.70
N TRP A 158 -14.80 2.24 3.73
CA TRP A 158 -13.76 1.52 4.45
C TRP A 158 -13.14 0.43 3.59
N LEU A 159 -11.82 0.50 3.39
CA LEU A 159 -11.04 -0.59 2.85
C LEU A 159 -10.72 -1.62 3.95
N ASP A 160 -10.20 -2.78 3.55
CA ASP A 160 -9.80 -3.82 4.48
C ASP A 160 -8.56 -3.40 5.29
N TRP A 161 -8.23 -4.20 6.32
CA TRP A 161 -7.09 -3.95 7.19
C TRP A 161 -5.76 -4.30 6.52
N ALA A 162 -4.87 -3.33 6.44
CA ALA A 162 -3.45 -3.51 6.12
C ALA A 162 -2.68 -3.92 7.38
N LYS A 163 -1.51 -4.56 7.20
CA LYS A 163 -0.67 -5.06 8.28
C LYS A 163 0.80 -4.69 8.06
N ASN A 164 1.49 -4.23 9.11
CA ASN A 164 2.95 -4.18 9.22
C ASN A 164 3.70 -3.62 7.98
N GLY A 165 3.33 -2.46 7.50
CA GLY A 165 3.98 -1.78 6.36
C GLY A 165 3.30 -1.99 5.01
N GLU A 166 2.23 -2.78 4.92
CA GLU A 166 1.40 -2.85 3.72
C GLU A 166 0.76 -1.48 3.45
N SER A 167 0.41 -1.20 2.21
CA SER A 167 -0.30 0.04 1.86
C SER A 167 -1.78 -0.05 2.22
N ALA A 168 -2.33 0.99 2.86
CA ALA A 168 -3.77 1.18 3.04
C ALA A 168 -4.19 2.46 2.31
N GLY A 169 -5.23 2.40 1.45
CA GLY A 169 -5.74 3.55 0.70
C GLY A 169 -5.78 3.34 -0.80
N THR A 170 -5.47 4.39 -1.57
CA THR A 170 -5.42 4.32 -3.03
C THR A 170 -4.13 4.90 -3.57
N ILE A 171 -3.61 4.33 -4.68
CA ILE A 171 -2.41 4.80 -5.36
C ILE A 171 -2.74 5.01 -6.84
N GLY A 172 -2.41 6.20 -7.37
CA GLY A 172 -2.69 6.56 -8.77
C GLY A 172 -4.15 6.89 -9.10
N LEU A 173 -5.07 6.78 -8.14
CA LEU A 173 -6.50 6.99 -8.33
C LEU A 173 -7.00 8.38 -7.93
N SER A 174 -6.14 9.21 -7.35
CA SER A 174 -6.48 10.57 -6.88
C SER A 174 -7.68 10.60 -5.92
N LYS A 175 -7.86 9.57 -5.08
CA LYS A 175 -8.90 9.50 -4.07
C LYS A 175 -8.35 9.87 -2.70
N ARG A 176 -9.09 10.70 -1.97
CA ARG A 176 -8.67 11.16 -0.64
C ARG A 176 -8.98 10.11 0.43
N ILE A 177 -8.12 10.03 1.41
CA ILE A 177 -8.45 9.42 2.70
C ILE A 177 -9.32 10.42 3.48
N GLU A 178 -10.38 9.96 4.11
CA GLU A 178 -11.32 10.74 4.91
C GLU A 178 -11.23 10.40 6.40
N ALA A 179 -10.91 9.13 6.73
CA ALA A 179 -10.70 8.67 8.10
C ALA A 179 -9.70 7.50 8.15
N ILE A 180 -9.15 7.26 9.34
CA ILE A 180 -8.22 6.18 9.63
C ILE A 180 -8.55 5.51 10.96
N GLU A 181 -8.34 4.21 11.03
CA GLU A 181 -8.31 3.40 12.26
C GLU A 181 -6.99 2.64 12.32
N VAL A 182 -6.38 2.60 13.52
CA VAL A 182 -5.12 1.89 13.77
C VAL A 182 -5.24 1.09 15.05
N LYS A 183 -4.80 -0.18 15.04
CA LYS A 183 -4.90 -1.08 16.18
C LYS A 183 -3.66 -1.95 16.33
N LEU A 184 -3.18 -2.09 17.56
CA LEU A 184 -2.19 -3.11 17.92
C LEU A 184 -2.91 -4.42 18.25
N VAL A 185 -2.37 -5.52 17.75
CA VAL A 185 -2.88 -6.88 17.97
C VAL A 185 -1.69 -7.77 18.36
N LYS A 186 -1.80 -8.51 19.46
CA LYS A 186 -0.73 -9.42 19.90
C LYS A 186 -0.44 -10.45 18.81
N LYS A 187 0.82 -10.81 18.64
CA LYS A 187 1.19 -11.85 17.66
C LYS A 187 0.53 -13.17 18.00
N GLY A 188 -0.01 -13.84 16.98
CA GLY A 188 -0.79 -15.05 17.12
C GLY A 188 -2.30 -14.83 17.21
N GLU A 189 -2.76 -13.60 17.48
CA GLU A 189 -4.17 -13.26 17.45
C GLU A 189 -4.65 -12.92 16.03
N ASN A 190 -5.96 -13.04 15.82
CA ASN A 190 -6.59 -12.77 14.53
C ASN A 190 -6.57 -11.27 14.17
N ALA A 191 -6.58 -10.98 12.88
CA ALA A 191 -6.78 -9.62 12.37
C ALA A 191 -8.14 -9.05 12.84
N PRO A 192 -8.25 -7.71 12.99
CA PRO A 192 -9.51 -7.06 13.41
C PRO A 192 -10.66 -7.21 12.42
N GLY A 193 -10.40 -7.68 11.21
CA GLY A 193 -11.38 -7.89 10.14
C GLY A 193 -10.71 -8.38 8.87
N ALA A 194 -11.42 -8.28 7.73
CA ALA A 194 -10.90 -8.69 6.42
C ALA A 194 -9.60 -7.95 6.06
N THR A 195 -8.70 -8.64 5.36
CA THR A 195 -7.38 -8.12 4.97
C THR A 195 -7.09 -8.26 3.46
N ASN A 196 -8.10 -8.61 2.65
CA ASN A 196 -7.90 -8.95 1.23
C ASN A 196 -7.66 -7.73 0.34
N ARG A 197 -8.24 -6.57 0.69
CA ARG A 197 -8.21 -5.35 -0.13
C ARG A 197 -7.89 -4.10 0.70
N PRO A 198 -6.73 -4.00 1.34
CA PRO A 198 -6.34 -2.81 2.10
C PRO A 198 -5.99 -1.62 1.21
N CYS A 199 -5.57 -1.87 -0.04
CA CYS A 199 -5.18 -0.84 -0.99
C CYS A 199 -5.75 -1.12 -2.38
N VAL A 200 -6.14 -0.05 -3.08
CA VAL A 200 -6.56 -0.08 -4.49
C VAL A 200 -5.57 0.74 -5.30
N GLU A 201 -4.84 0.09 -6.18
CA GLU A 201 -3.80 0.72 -6.99
C GLU A 201 -4.13 0.63 -8.47
N LEU A 202 -3.94 1.75 -9.20
CA LEU A 202 -3.91 1.73 -10.66
C LEU A 202 -2.70 0.92 -11.09
N LYS A 203 -2.91 -0.18 -11.80
CA LYS A 203 -1.83 -1.05 -12.26
C LYS A 203 -1.90 -1.30 -13.75
N LEU A 204 -0.83 -0.96 -14.44
CA LEU A 204 -0.54 -1.51 -15.76
C LEU A 204 0.10 -2.88 -15.54
N GLU A 205 -0.51 -3.93 -16.08
CA GLU A 205 -0.07 -5.32 -16.00
C GLU A 205 0.14 -5.88 -17.39
N TYR A 206 1.23 -6.58 -17.61
CA TYR A 206 1.51 -7.25 -18.88
C TYR A 206 2.29 -8.55 -18.69
N SER A 207 2.13 -9.45 -19.65
CA SER A 207 2.82 -10.75 -19.66
C SER A 207 3.12 -11.13 -21.09
N THR A 208 4.30 -11.72 -21.32
CA THR A 208 4.76 -12.18 -22.63
C THR A 208 4.83 -13.70 -22.70
N HIS A 209 4.56 -14.25 -23.88
CA HIS A 209 4.87 -15.62 -24.23
C HIS A 209 6.24 -15.66 -24.91
N ILE A 210 7.14 -16.46 -24.36
CA ILE A 210 8.54 -16.55 -24.79
C ILE A 210 8.77 -17.94 -25.38
N GLN A 211 9.53 -18.02 -26.45
CA GLN A 211 10.01 -19.27 -27.03
C GLN A 211 10.59 -20.20 -25.95
N ASP A 212 10.16 -21.46 -25.95
CA ASP A 212 10.57 -22.54 -25.04
C ASP A 212 10.16 -22.36 -23.57
N TYR A 213 9.80 -21.14 -23.12
CA TYR A 213 9.40 -20.84 -21.73
C TYR A 213 7.88 -20.69 -21.55
N GLY A 214 7.15 -20.40 -22.63
CA GLY A 214 5.72 -20.15 -22.58
C GLY A 214 5.37 -18.81 -21.90
N TRP A 215 4.16 -18.72 -21.37
CA TRP A 215 3.67 -17.52 -20.69
C TRP A 215 4.44 -17.27 -19.40
N GLN A 216 4.98 -16.07 -19.28
CA GLN A 216 5.67 -15.62 -18.08
C GLN A 216 4.71 -15.04 -17.06
N GLY A 217 5.17 -14.94 -15.80
CA GLY A 217 4.45 -14.23 -14.75
C GLY A 217 4.19 -12.76 -15.11
N SER A 218 3.13 -12.19 -14.53
CA SER A 218 2.79 -10.77 -14.74
C SER A 218 3.94 -9.85 -14.34
N LYS A 219 4.15 -8.85 -15.16
CA LYS A 219 5.02 -7.70 -14.93
C LYS A 219 4.18 -6.44 -14.79
N TYR A 220 4.70 -5.48 -14.08
CA TYR A 220 4.00 -4.25 -13.76
C TYR A 220 4.81 -3.05 -14.27
N ASP A 221 4.16 -1.96 -14.31
CA ASP A 221 4.59 -0.63 -14.71
C ASP A 221 6.12 -0.39 -14.65
N GLY A 222 6.79 -0.39 -15.78
CA GLY A 222 8.26 -0.26 -15.90
C GLY A 222 9.09 -1.52 -15.68
N GLU A 223 8.49 -2.68 -15.39
CA GLU A 223 9.24 -3.93 -15.26
C GLU A 223 9.48 -4.59 -16.62
N ILE A 224 10.61 -5.25 -16.79
CA ILE A 224 10.95 -5.96 -18.03
C ILE A 224 10.21 -7.29 -18.10
N SER A 225 9.51 -7.55 -19.23
CA SER A 225 8.93 -8.85 -19.60
C SER A 225 9.63 -9.39 -20.83
N GLY A 226 10.13 -10.59 -20.75
CA GLY A 226 10.98 -11.20 -21.79
C GLY A 226 12.35 -11.58 -21.26
N THR A 227 13.29 -11.84 -22.17
CA THR A 227 14.69 -12.16 -21.87
C THR A 227 15.63 -11.24 -22.64
N THR A 228 16.83 -11.03 -22.12
CA THR A 228 17.92 -10.34 -22.81
C THR A 228 19.17 -11.22 -22.81
N GLY A 229 19.83 -11.33 -23.97
CA GLY A 229 21.04 -12.15 -24.08
C GLY A 229 20.83 -13.67 -24.24
N GLU A 230 19.58 -14.15 -24.23
CA GLU A 230 19.26 -15.58 -24.38
C GLU A 230 18.83 -15.95 -25.80
N SER A 231 18.74 -14.99 -26.70
CA SER A 231 18.30 -15.18 -28.07
C SER A 231 16.91 -15.82 -28.20
N LYS A 232 16.04 -15.65 -27.22
CA LYS A 232 14.65 -16.14 -27.19
C LYS A 232 13.70 -15.07 -27.74
N ARG A 233 12.82 -15.46 -28.66
CA ARG A 233 11.84 -14.54 -29.23
C ARG A 233 10.60 -14.38 -28.34
N LEU A 234 10.01 -13.23 -28.35
CA LEU A 234 8.62 -13.04 -27.96
C LEU A 234 7.68 -13.57 -29.06
N GLU A 235 6.64 -14.28 -28.69
CA GLU A 235 5.65 -14.88 -29.58
C GLU A 235 4.26 -14.25 -29.40
N ALA A 236 3.92 -13.83 -28.17
CA ALA A 236 2.67 -13.13 -27.86
C ALA A 236 2.80 -12.24 -26.62
N ILE A 237 1.85 -11.34 -26.49
CA ILE A 237 1.72 -10.45 -25.33
C ILE A 237 0.24 -10.24 -24.98
N LYS A 238 -0.03 -10.05 -23.69
CA LYS A 238 -1.29 -9.51 -23.17
C LYS A 238 -1.01 -8.36 -22.23
N ILE A 239 -1.81 -7.30 -22.35
CA ILE A 239 -1.62 -6.05 -21.59
C ILE A 239 -2.98 -5.62 -21.02
N ASN A 240 -3.02 -5.25 -19.73
CA ASN A 240 -4.24 -4.81 -19.06
C ASN A 240 -3.96 -3.65 -18.12
N ILE A 241 -4.95 -2.80 -17.89
CA ILE A 241 -4.93 -1.78 -16.84
C ILE A 241 -6.00 -2.12 -15.82
N LYS A 242 -5.57 -2.42 -14.59
CA LYS A 242 -6.46 -2.73 -13.48
C LYS A 242 -6.77 -1.48 -12.65
N ASN A 243 -7.97 -1.44 -12.12
CA ASN A 243 -8.46 -0.35 -11.25
C ASN A 243 -8.38 1.04 -11.91
N ALA A 244 -8.60 1.12 -13.23
CA ALA A 244 -8.65 2.40 -13.93
C ALA A 244 -9.78 3.28 -13.37
N LYS A 245 -9.44 4.54 -13.01
CA LYS A 245 -10.41 5.54 -12.55
C LYS A 245 -11.19 6.15 -13.70
N TYR A 246 -10.55 6.29 -14.85
CA TYR A 246 -11.09 6.97 -16.02
C TYR A 246 -11.60 5.97 -17.03
N ALA A 247 -12.69 6.33 -17.72
CA ALA A 247 -13.24 5.50 -18.79
C ALA A 247 -12.24 5.39 -19.94
N GLY A 248 -12.17 4.20 -20.54
CA GLY A 248 -11.25 3.91 -21.64
C GLY A 248 -10.67 2.51 -21.54
N SER A 249 -9.76 2.24 -22.45
CA SER A 249 -9.08 0.94 -22.56
C SER A 249 -7.65 1.12 -23.05
N ILE A 250 -6.82 0.10 -22.80
CA ILE A 250 -5.56 -0.05 -23.48
C ILE A 250 -5.79 -0.86 -24.77
N LYS A 251 -5.30 -0.37 -25.90
CA LYS A 251 -5.32 -1.04 -27.19
C LYS A 251 -3.90 -1.30 -27.65
N TYR A 252 -3.68 -2.45 -28.25
CA TYR A 252 -2.38 -2.85 -28.77
C TYR A 252 -2.50 -3.81 -29.93
N GLN A 253 -1.50 -3.78 -30.83
CA GLN A 253 -1.36 -4.68 -31.94
C GLN A 253 0.11 -5.04 -32.14
N THR A 254 0.39 -6.26 -32.58
CA THR A 254 1.74 -6.74 -32.85
C THR A 254 1.95 -7.02 -34.32
N HIS A 255 3.17 -6.75 -34.79
CA HIS A 255 3.66 -7.20 -36.07
C HIS A 255 4.31 -8.57 -35.91
N ILE A 256 3.87 -9.54 -36.69
CA ILE A 256 4.29 -10.94 -36.59
C ILE A 256 4.97 -11.36 -37.87
N GLN A 257 6.01 -12.15 -37.73
CA GLN A 257 6.70 -12.80 -38.84
C GLN A 257 5.73 -13.46 -39.84
N ASP A 258 5.87 -13.15 -41.11
CA ASP A 258 5.08 -13.70 -42.24
C ASP A 258 3.56 -13.41 -42.19
N ILE A 259 3.08 -12.69 -41.18
CA ILE A 259 1.66 -12.33 -41.02
C ILE A 259 1.47 -10.82 -41.14
N GLY A 260 2.41 -10.01 -40.58
CA GLY A 260 2.29 -8.56 -40.55
C GLY A 260 1.54 -8.07 -39.30
N TRP A 261 1.01 -6.84 -39.37
CA TRP A 261 0.25 -6.22 -38.29
C TRP A 261 -1.10 -6.92 -38.09
N GLN A 262 -1.32 -7.38 -36.86
CA GLN A 262 -2.61 -7.94 -36.44
C GLN A 262 -3.64 -6.85 -36.14
N GLU A 263 -4.89 -7.27 -36.00
CA GLU A 263 -5.94 -6.40 -35.46
C GLU A 263 -5.66 -5.96 -34.02
N ASN A 264 -6.22 -4.81 -33.64
CA ASN A 264 -6.12 -4.31 -32.29
C ASN A 264 -6.75 -5.29 -31.28
N LYS A 265 -6.03 -5.54 -30.22
CA LYS A 265 -6.47 -6.24 -29.00
C LYS A 265 -6.64 -5.24 -27.86
N SER A 266 -7.39 -5.59 -26.84
CA SER A 266 -7.71 -4.71 -25.72
C SER A 266 -7.68 -5.48 -24.40
N ASN A 267 -7.36 -4.78 -23.31
CA ASN A 267 -7.64 -5.17 -21.92
C ASN A 267 -7.39 -6.66 -21.59
N GLY A 268 -6.19 -7.17 -21.87
CA GLY A 268 -5.78 -8.53 -21.53
C GLY A 268 -6.01 -9.58 -22.61
N GLU A 269 -6.57 -9.22 -23.78
CA GLU A 269 -6.62 -10.10 -24.95
C GLU A 269 -5.22 -10.40 -25.47
N ILE A 270 -5.02 -11.57 -26.08
CA ILE A 270 -3.72 -11.98 -26.62
C ILE A 270 -3.49 -11.34 -27.98
N SER A 271 -2.36 -10.64 -28.16
CA SER A 271 -1.82 -10.22 -29.45
C SER A 271 -0.52 -10.99 -29.72
N GLY A 272 -0.41 -11.59 -30.88
CA GLY A 272 0.66 -12.51 -31.19
C GLY A 272 0.15 -13.93 -31.53
N THR A 273 1.05 -14.90 -31.48
CA THR A 273 0.72 -16.32 -31.70
C THR A 273 1.28 -17.16 -30.57
N SER A 274 0.62 -18.28 -30.27
CA SER A 274 1.11 -19.30 -29.35
C SER A 274 1.15 -20.64 -30.05
N GLY A 275 2.28 -21.35 -29.97
CA GLY A 275 2.46 -22.67 -30.61
C GLY A 275 2.74 -22.65 -32.11
N LEU A 276 2.82 -21.48 -32.75
CA LEU A 276 3.14 -21.35 -34.16
C LEU A 276 4.61 -21.01 -34.46
N SER A 277 5.42 -20.87 -33.43
CA SER A 277 6.84 -20.52 -33.50
C SER A 277 7.12 -19.24 -34.34
N LYS A 278 6.17 -18.29 -34.35
CA LYS A 278 6.29 -17.01 -35.03
C LYS A 278 6.78 -15.94 -34.05
N ARG A 279 7.79 -15.17 -34.48
CA ARG A 279 8.32 -14.07 -33.66
C ARG A 279 7.47 -12.82 -33.77
N LEU A 280 7.40 -12.05 -32.70
CA LEU A 280 7.01 -10.64 -32.75
C LEU A 280 8.20 -9.83 -33.30
N GLU A 281 7.92 -8.87 -34.18
CA GLU A 281 8.90 -7.97 -34.77
C GLU A 281 8.68 -6.51 -34.36
N ALA A 282 7.42 -6.10 -34.09
CA ALA A 282 7.08 -4.80 -33.60
C ALA A 282 5.76 -4.79 -32.80
N ILE A 283 5.51 -3.71 -32.09
CA ILE A 283 4.29 -3.48 -31.33
C ILE A 283 3.87 -2.01 -31.38
N LYS A 284 2.56 -1.76 -31.31
CA LYS A 284 1.96 -0.45 -31.05
C LYS A 284 1.05 -0.58 -29.83
N ILE A 285 1.09 0.41 -28.94
CA ILE A 285 0.24 0.45 -27.75
C ILE A 285 -0.34 1.85 -27.59
N SER A 286 -1.64 1.96 -27.34
CA SER A 286 -2.33 3.24 -27.14
C SER A 286 -3.40 3.13 -26.06
N LEU A 287 -3.78 4.26 -25.53
CA LEU A 287 -4.93 4.42 -24.63
C LEU A 287 -6.11 5.00 -25.40
N THR A 288 -7.33 4.74 -24.92
CA THR A 288 -8.57 5.30 -25.49
C THR A 288 -9.40 5.99 -24.42
N GLY A 289 -10.40 6.77 -24.84
CA GLY A 289 -11.31 7.48 -23.94
C GLY A 289 -10.59 8.45 -23.01
N GLU A 290 -11.20 8.72 -21.84
CA GLU A 290 -10.63 9.63 -20.84
C GLU A 290 -9.23 9.21 -20.36
N MET A 291 -8.90 7.91 -20.39
CA MET A 291 -7.56 7.42 -20.05
C MET A 291 -6.47 8.11 -20.90
N SER A 292 -6.72 8.30 -22.20
CA SER A 292 -5.76 8.94 -23.12
C SER A 292 -5.58 10.45 -22.89
N GLU A 293 -6.53 11.07 -22.19
CA GLU A 293 -6.45 12.48 -21.79
C GLU A 293 -5.69 12.69 -20.46
N LYS A 294 -5.61 11.64 -19.64
CA LYS A 294 -4.99 11.69 -18.29
C LYS A 294 -3.62 11.05 -18.21
N TYR A 295 -3.32 10.14 -19.16
CA TYR A 295 -2.07 9.39 -19.18
C TYR A 295 -1.48 9.32 -20.58
N ASP A 296 -0.16 9.19 -20.64
CA ASP A 296 0.62 8.75 -21.78
C ASP A 296 1.11 7.34 -21.52
N ILE A 297 1.10 6.48 -22.56
CA ILE A 297 1.65 5.12 -22.48
C ILE A 297 2.97 5.08 -23.24
N TYR A 298 4.06 4.83 -22.52
CA TYR A 298 5.38 4.66 -23.10
C TYR A 298 5.76 3.19 -23.10
N TYR A 299 6.48 2.76 -24.13
CA TYR A 299 6.99 1.40 -24.26
C TYR A 299 8.24 1.35 -25.09
N ARG A 300 9.14 0.44 -24.73
CA ARG A 300 10.34 0.13 -25.52
C ARG A 300 10.54 -1.37 -25.61
N VAL A 301 11.27 -1.80 -26.65
CA VAL A 301 11.53 -3.21 -26.89
C VAL A 301 13.01 -3.48 -27.04
N HIS A 302 13.43 -4.68 -26.61
CA HIS A 302 14.74 -5.23 -26.94
C HIS A 302 14.59 -6.01 -28.25
N ALA A 303 15.31 -5.57 -29.30
CA ALA A 303 15.26 -6.18 -30.62
C ALA A 303 16.61 -6.86 -30.92
N GLN A 304 16.54 -8.01 -31.57
CA GLN A 304 17.72 -8.75 -32.03
C GLN A 304 18.69 -7.86 -32.80
N ASP A 305 19.99 -7.90 -32.45
CA ASP A 305 21.11 -7.14 -33.03
C ASP A 305 21.09 -5.62 -32.77
N TYR A 306 20.00 -5.08 -32.21
CA TYR A 306 19.85 -3.66 -31.87
C TYR A 306 19.91 -3.39 -30.36
N GLY A 307 19.59 -4.39 -29.51
CA GLY A 307 19.44 -4.17 -28.08
C GLY A 307 18.16 -3.40 -27.75
N TRP A 308 18.18 -2.62 -26.67
CA TRP A 308 17.06 -1.77 -26.28
C TRP A 308 16.95 -0.58 -27.25
N LEU A 309 15.78 -0.46 -27.87
CA LEU A 309 15.41 0.70 -28.67
C LEU A 309 14.91 1.84 -27.78
N GLY A 310 14.74 3.03 -28.40
CA GLY A 310 14.15 4.16 -27.71
C GLY A 310 12.68 3.95 -27.31
N TRP A 311 12.14 4.82 -26.46
CA TRP A 311 10.75 4.76 -26.02
C TRP A 311 9.79 5.28 -27.10
N ALA A 312 8.87 4.45 -27.52
CA ALA A 312 7.70 4.82 -28.30
C ALA A 312 6.58 5.30 -27.37
N CYS A 313 5.66 6.12 -27.87
CA CYS A 313 4.57 6.70 -27.11
C CYS A 313 3.24 6.64 -27.87
N ASN A 314 2.13 6.37 -27.19
CA ASN A 314 0.75 6.57 -27.65
C ASN A 314 0.47 6.10 -29.09
N GLY A 315 0.76 4.86 -29.43
CA GLY A 315 0.47 4.25 -30.74
C GLY A 315 1.60 4.34 -31.77
N GLN A 316 2.74 4.95 -31.45
CA GLN A 316 3.93 4.85 -32.27
C GLN A 316 4.39 3.38 -32.38
N SER A 317 5.05 3.01 -33.46
CA SER A 317 5.64 1.69 -33.58
C SER A 317 6.90 1.57 -32.73
N ALA A 318 7.10 0.43 -32.04
CA ALA A 318 8.34 0.04 -31.40
C ALA A 318 8.81 -1.30 -31.95
N GLY A 319 10.09 -1.40 -32.38
CA GLY A 319 10.65 -2.62 -32.95
C GLY A 319 11.12 -2.46 -34.38
N THR A 320 10.91 -3.49 -35.21
CA THR A 320 11.37 -3.49 -36.62
C THR A 320 10.27 -4.01 -37.55
N GLU A 321 10.29 -3.56 -38.82
CA GLU A 321 9.40 -4.06 -39.87
C GLU A 321 10.22 -4.33 -41.15
N GLY A 322 10.04 -5.51 -41.77
CA GLY A 322 10.73 -5.91 -42.99
C GLY A 322 12.21 -6.31 -42.77
N MET A 323 12.70 -6.35 -41.56
CA MET A 323 14.11 -6.61 -41.21
C MET A 323 14.34 -8.01 -40.64
N SER A 324 13.29 -8.78 -40.43
CA SER A 324 13.36 -10.14 -39.87
C SER A 324 14.03 -10.22 -38.49
N LYS A 325 13.91 -9.16 -37.66
CA LYS A 325 14.46 -9.12 -36.29
C LYS A 325 13.38 -9.40 -35.25
N ARG A 326 13.67 -10.35 -34.34
CA ARG A 326 12.74 -10.69 -33.26
C ARG A 326 12.77 -9.68 -32.14
N LEU A 327 11.66 -9.51 -31.48
CA LEU A 327 11.61 -8.92 -30.16
C LEU A 327 11.99 -9.98 -29.10
N GLU A 328 12.77 -9.60 -28.11
CA GLU A 328 13.25 -10.47 -27.04
C GLU A 328 12.72 -10.05 -25.67
N ALA A 329 12.51 -8.76 -25.45
CA ALA A 329 11.90 -8.20 -24.23
C ALA A 329 11.12 -6.93 -24.53
N ILE A 330 10.27 -6.54 -23.59
CA ILE A 330 9.50 -5.30 -23.61
C ILE A 330 9.42 -4.71 -22.22
N GLU A 331 9.39 -3.39 -22.16
CA GLU A 331 9.13 -2.59 -20.98
C GLU A 331 8.01 -1.59 -21.32
N ILE A 332 6.98 -1.47 -20.46
CA ILE A 332 5.81 -0.62 -20.70
C ILE A 332 5.54 0.20 -19.44
N GLN A 333 5.31 1.50 -19.59
CA GLN A 333 5.09 2.41 -18.48
C GLN A 333 3.92 3.36 -18.74
N LEU A 334 3.05 3.51 -17.73
CA LEU A 334 1.95 4.46 -17.72
C LEU A 334 2.42 5.73 -16.99
N VAL A 335 2.37 6.87 -17.68
CA VAL A 335 2.88 8.15 -17.18
C VAL A 335 1.74 9.16 -17.16
N LYS A 336 1.69 10.05 -16.17
CA LYS A 336 0.71 11.15 -16.18
C LYS A 336 0.88 11.99 -17.45
N LYS A 337 -0.24 12.41 -18.03
CA LYS A 337 -0.27 13.22 -19.25
C LYS A 337 0.65 14.43 -19.15
N GLY A 338 1.55 14.57 -20.12
CA GLY A 338 2.49 15.68 -20.21
C GLY A 338 3.70 15.59 -19.26
N ALA A 339 3.88 14.50 -18.51
CA ALA A 339 5.11 14.27 -17.77
C ALA A 339 6.24 13.80 -18.71
N ASN A 340 7.48 13.89 -18.26
CA ASN A 340 8.64 13.49 -19.06
C ASN A 340 8.59 11.99 -19.44
N ALA A 341 9.09 11.69 -20.63
CA ALA A 341 9.31 10.30 -21.04
C ALA A 341 10.28 9.59 -20.08
N PRO A 342 10.14 8.24 -19.91
CA PRO A 342 11.02 7.47 -19.02
C PRO A 342 12.49 7.45 -19.45
N GLY A 343 12.78 7.82 -20.68
CA GLY A 343 14.13 7.84 -21.26
C GLY A 343 14.16 8.37 -22.68
N ASP A 344 15.25 8.08 -23.41
CA ASP A 344 15.43 8.51 -24.81
C ASP A 344 14.31 7.94 -25.70
N THR A 345 13.72 8.80 -26.51
CA THR A 345 12.63 8.48 -27.45
C THR A 345 13.08 8.36 -28.90
N ASN A 346 14.36 8.54 -29.19
CA ASN A 346 14.91 8.40 -30.53
C ASN A 346 15.03 6.92 -30.92
N ASN A 347 14.92 6.63 -32.20
CA ASN A 347 15.16 5.29 -32.76
C ASN A 347 14.32 4.17 -32.11
N CYS A 348 13.04 4.45 -31.83
CA CYS A 348 12.13 3.45 -31.27
C CYS A 348 11.67 2.40 -32.31
N PHE A 349 11.82 2.69 -33.61
CA PHE A 349 11.35 1.84 -34.69
C PHE A 349 12.23 1.95 -35.93
N TYR A 350 12.49 0.79 -36.58
CA TYR A 350 13.19 0.71 -37.88
C TYR A 350 12.34 -0.04 -38.90
N LYS A 351 12.28 0.47 -40.11
CA LYS A 351 11.56 -0.14 -41.26
C LYS A 351 12.46 -0.18 -42.48
N LYS A 352 12.44 -1.34 -43.16
CA LYS A 352 13.12 -1.53 -44.45
C LYS A 352 12.19 -1.17 -45.59
#